data_50f6709c8452db6e41e7c080a266480f
#
_entry.id   50f6709c8452db6e41e7c080a266480f
#
_cell.length_a   1.000
_cell.length_b   1.000
_cell.length_c   1.000
_cell.angle_alpha   90.00
_cell.angle_beta   90.00
_cell.angle_gamma   90.00
#
_symmetry.space_group_name_H-M   'P 1'
#
loop_
_entity.id
_entity.type
_entity.pdbx_description
1 polymer ?
#
loop_
_entity_poly.entity_id
_entity_poly.type
_entity_poly.pdbx_seq_one_letter_code
_entity_poly.pdbx_strand_id
1 'polypeptide(L)'
;MKRALIGVLLAAVCVSTCACGEPKDTTPPKVTTLPSQTQTTPTSTSPTENNGSVPPITVTPPVTTVPPQTEDPTKPVLTGWQERDGKTYFYLTNGAMATGWLEVAGKRYYFNVDGTMRTGWMAKTEGLYYLGEDGILRTGWQEIGQKKYCFTDNGLALIGWQVEENGAKRYFHPDGSLAVGWVIADGSRRYFDTEGFMQTGWVEVEGRRYYLGEDGVMYTGWLQQDERLYYLRSDGIMARGCVEIDGVKCYFTSTGDYILLANPWNFIPEGYDPKLVKISDKYCFYGGEVAEECYEDLLKMLQDCQKQCYTAVVVSAYRTHEFQTQNYQKKVRYYKNLGYSQAEAEVLAAKEVAVPGTSEHQLGLAVDLVDNRNWSLDDSQADTPVQKWLMEHCWEYGFILRYPKDTTHETGIIYEPWHYRYVGKELAQELKECGLTLEAYLNKLTEEETAKG
;
A
#
# COMPACT_ATOMS: atom_id res chain seq x y z
N MET A 1 -37.79 12.98 -50.46
CA MET A 1 -37.39 11.61 -50.83
C MET A 1 -35.93 11.45 -50.43
N LYS A 2 -35.68 10.69 -49.43
CA LYS A 2 -34.62 9.71 -49.12
C LYS A 2 -34.52 9.59 -47.59
N ARG A 3 -35.14 8.54 -47.08
CA ARG A 3 -35.03 8.03 -45.71
C ARG A 3 -33.65 7.36 -45.58
N ALA A 4 -32.89 7.70 -44.57
CA ALA A 4 -31.74 6.92 -44.11
C ALA A 4 -32.14 6.17 -42.88
N LEU A 5 -32.10 4.84 -42.94
CA LEU A 5 -32.26 3.94 -41.81
C LEU A 5 -31.09 4.07 -40.87
N ILE A 6 -31.37 4.27 -39.59
CA ILE A 6 -30.41 4.08 -38.51
C ILE A 6 -30.79 2.75 -37.83
N GLY A 7 -29.90 1.77 -37.99
CA GLY A 7 -30.03 0.47 -37.36
C GLY A 7 -29.75 0.55 -35.86
N VAL A 8 -30.75 0.13 -35.08
CA VAL A 8 -30.63 -0.03 -33.62
C VAL A 8 -30.04 -1.43 -33.35
N LEU A 9 -28.87 -1.47 -32.76
CA LEU A 9 -28.27 -2.69 -32.24
C LEU A 9 -28.88 -3.00 -30.85
N LEU A 10 -29.86 -3.91 -30.79
CA LEU A 10 -30.35 -4.47 -29.54
C LEU A 10 -29.33 -5.52 -29.03
N ALA A 11 -28.66 -5.23 -27.94
CA ALA A 11 -27.96 -6.26 -27.17
C ALA A 11 -29.00 -7.00 -26.30
N ALA A 12 -29.21 -8.28 -26.62
CA ALA A 12 -30.08 -9.16 -25.85
C ALA A 12 -29.39 -9.52 -24.52
N VAL A 13 -30.00 -9.13 -23.41
CA VAL A 13 -29.65 -9.61 -22.07
C VAL A 13 -30.27 -10.99 -21.89
N CYS A 14 -29.49 -12.05 -21.93
CA CYS A 14 -29.90 -13.39 -21.51
C CYS A 14 -30.07 -13.42 -19.99
N VAL A 15 -31.31 -13.44 -19.53
CA VAL A 15 -31.65 -13.79 -18.15
C VAL A 15 -31.53 -15.30 -18.00
N SER A 16 -30.50 -15.76 -17.36
CA SER A 16 -30.37 -17.14 -16.90
C SER A 16 -30.88 -17.25 -15.48
N THR A 17 -32.06 -17.87 -15.32
CA THR A 17 -32.60 -18.24 -14.02
C THR A 17 -31.78 -19.39 -13.45
N CYS A 18 -31.06 -19.16 -12.37
CA CYS A 18 -30.52 -20.21 -11.53
C CYS A 18 -30.89 -20.00 -10.07
N ALA A 19 -31.18 -21.09 -9.43
CA ALA A 19 -31.90 -21.25 -8.17
C ALA A 19 -31.24 -20.62 -6.92
N CYS A 20 -32.11 -20.33 -5.94
CA CYS A 20 -31.89 -19.85 -4.60
C CYS A 20 -30.64 -20.38 -3.88
N GLY A 21 -29.69 -19.49 -3.61
CA GLY A 21 -28.78 -19.55 -2.50
C GLY A 21 -28.87 -18.19 -1.80
N GLU A 22 -28.93 -18.19 -0.46
CA GLU A 22 -29.02 -17.00 0.35
C GLU A 22 -27.90 -16.00 0.00
N PRO A 23 -28.16 -14.69 -0.08
CA PRO A 23 -27.10 -13.71 -0.38
C PRO A 23 -26.13 -13.64 0.81
N LYS A 24 -24.88 -13.97 0.58
CA LYS A 24 -23.80 -13.59 1.48
C LYS A 24 -23.70 -12.07 1.47
N ASP A 25 -23.65 -11.48 2.66
CA ASP A 25 -23.47 -10.06 2.91
C ASP A 25 -22.18 -9.56 2.20
N THR A 26 -22.34 -8.86 1.07
CA THR A 26 -21.25 -8.37 0.20
C THR A 26 -21.11 -6.85 0.27
N THR A 27 -21.46 -6.25 1.41
CA THR A 27 -21.29 -4.82 1.61
C THR A 27 -19.83 -4.47 1.85
N PRO A 28 -19.25 -3.46 1.14
CA PRO A 28 -18.00 -2.85 1.55
C PRO A 28 -18.15 -2.29 2.97
N PRO A 29 -17.08 -2.25 3.78
CA PRO A 29 -17.16 -1.84 5.19
C PRO A 29 -17.79 -0.44 5.29
N LYS A 30 -18.73 -0.28 6.23
CA LYS A 30 -19.26 1.03 6.58
C LYS A 30 -18.11 1.96 6.91
N VAL A 31 -18.00 3.07 6.22
CA VAL A 31 -16.97 4.09 6.43
C VAL A 31 -17.04 4.73 7.83
N THR A 32 -17.99 4.36 8.66
CA THR A 32 -18.19 4.88 10.02
C THR A 32 -17.84 3.94 11.17
N THR A 33 -17.52 2.65 10.90
CA THR A 33 -17.00 1.76 11.97
C THR A 33 -16.07 0.73 11.34
N LEU A 34 -14.80 0.80 11.69
CA LEU A 34 -13.81 -0.25 11.44
C LEU A 34 -14.39 -1.61 11.87
N PRO A 35 -14.35 -2.64 11.02
CA PRO A 35 -14.45 -3.98 11.53
C PRO A 35 -13.29 -4.17 12.50
N SER A 36 -13.60 -4.39 13.78
CA SER A 36 -12.61 -4.98 14.70
C SER A 36 -12.18 -6.29 14.06
N GLN A 37 -11.06 -6.27 13.38
CA GLN A 37 -10.37 -7.51 13.06
C GLN A 37 -9.98 -8.12 14.40
N THR A 38 -10.73 -9.11 14.84
CA THR A 38 -10.22 -10.10 15.77
C THR A 38 -9.05 -10.74 15.04
N GLN A 39 -7.84 -10.18 15.27
CA GLN A 39 -6.63 -10.95 15.09
C GLN A 39 -6.80 -12.19 15.94
N THR A 40 -7.07 -13.31 15.31
CA THR A 40 -6.71 -14.59 15.89
C THR A 40 -5.18 -14.60 15.86
N THR A 41 -4.60 -14.00 16.89
CA THR A 41 -3.20 -14.27 17.24
C THR A 41 -3.11 -15.77 17.42
N PRO A 42 -2.28 -16.48 16.65
CA PRO A 42 -1.80 -17.74 17.12
C PRO A 42 -1.14 -17.43 18.46
N THR A 43 -1.55 -18.12 19.50
CA THR A 43 -0.94 -18.07 20.81
C THR A 43 0.55 -18.40 20.60
N SER A 44 1.35 -17.36 20.38
CA SER A 44 2.79 -17.43 20.44
C SER A 44 3.10 -17.60 21.93
N THR A 45 3.43 -18.80 22.32
CA THR A 45 4.27 -18.99 23.48
C THR A 45 5.54 -18.21 23.18
N SER A 46 5.67 -17.06 23.82
CA SER A 46 6.88 -16.26 23.81
C SER A 46 8.07 -17.17 24.10
N PRO A 47 9.09 -17.19 23.23
CA PRO A 47 10.39 -17.65 23.69
C PRO A 47 10.80 -16.65 24.77
N THR A 48 11.00 -17.14 25.98
CA THR A 48 11.61 -16.42 27.09
C THR A 48 12.77 -15.58 26.52
N GLU A 49 12.68 -14.26 26.73
CA GLU A 49 13.81 -13.36 26.55
C GLU A 49 14.97 -13.89 27.37
N ASN A 50 15.92 -14.51 26.70
CA ASN A 50 17.19 -14.85 27.30
C ASN A 50 18.11 -13.62 27.13
N ASN A 51 17.83 -12.57 27.89
CA ASN A 51 18.76 -11.51 28.20
C ASN A 51 19.82 -12.04 29.16
N GLY A 52 20.49 -13.12 28.73
CA GLY A 52 21.70 -13.59 29.36
C GLY A 52 22.88 -12.93 28.63
N SER A 53 23.41 -11.85 29.19
CA SER A 53 24.82 -11.57 29.04
C SER A 53 25.55 -12.82 29.54
N VAL A 54 25.93 -13.70 28.61
CA VAL A 54 26.79 -14.84 28.91
C VAL A 54 28.12 -14.24 29.34
N PRO A 55 28.56 -14.43 30.60
CA PRO A 55 29.89 -13.99 31.00
C PRO A 55 30.88 -14.66 30.06
N PRO A 56 32.02 -14.04 29.74
CA PRO A 56 33.02 -14.60 28.87
C PRO A 56 33.48 -15.93 29.50
N ILE A 57 32.95 -17.04 29.01
CA ILE A 57 33.48 -18.34 29.36
C ILE A 57 34.81 -18.42 28.67
N THR A 58 35.87 -18.17 29.42
CA THR A 58 37.22 -18.51 29.05
C THR A 58 37.38 -20.03 29.06
N VAL A 59 36.68 -20.70 28.16
CA VAL A 59 36.93 -22.10 27.89
C VAL A 59 38.01 -22.16 26.85
N THR A 60 39.25 -22.26 27.26
CA THR A 60 40.30 -22.85 26.43
C THR A 60 39.91 -24.31 26.24
N PRO A 61 39.41 -24.74 25.07
CA PRO A 61 39.15 -26.16 24.87
C PRO A 61 40.50 -26.91 24.96
N PRO A 62 40.52 -28.13 25.52
CA PRO A 62 41.73 -28.87 25.64
C PRO A 62 42.32 -29.12 24.26
N VAL A 63 43.56 -28.72 24.08
CA VAL A 63 44.38 -29.09 22.89
C VAL A 63 44.57 -30.60 23.01
N THR A 64 43.87 -31.35 22.17
CA THR A 64 44.11 -32.80 22.07
C THR A 64 45.37 -32.98 21.23
N THR A 65 46.43 -33.50 21.81
CA THR A 65 47.68 -33.80 21.13
C THR A 65 47.71 -35.25 20.66
N VAL A 66 48.12 -35.48 19.44
CA VAL A 66 48.52 -36.81 18.99
C VAL A 66 49.93 -37.07 19.51
N PRO A 67 50.22 -38.22 20.21
CA PRO A 67 51.52 -38.50 20.72
C PRO A 67 52.57 -38.46 19.59
N PRO A 68 53.81 -37.96 19.83
CA PRO A 68 54.86 -38.02 18.87
C PRO A 68 55.16 -39.45 18.44
N GLN A 69 55.23 -39.71 17.15
CA GLN A 69 55.79 -41.01 16.70
C GLN A 69 57.20 -41.10 17.24
N THR A 70 57.56 -42.25 17.79
CA THR A 70 58.92 -42.57 18.26
C THR A 70 59.86 -42.56 17.04
N GLU A 71 60.38 -41.36 16.72
CA GLU A 71 61.39 -41.19 15.66
C GLU A 71 62.80 -41.06 16.30
N ASP A 72 63.77 -41.38 15.50
CA ASP A 72 65.23 -41.36 15.78
C ASP A 72 65.61 -40.12 16.62
N PRO A 73 66.23 -40.26 17.82
CA PRO A 73 66.60 -39.17 18.70
C PRO A 73 67.68 -38.20 18.10
N THR A 74 68.16 -38.45 16.90
CA THR A 74 69.15 -37.59 16.21
C THR A 74 68.52 -36.58 15.27
N LYS A 75 67.18 -36.65 15.00
CA LYS A 75 66.50 -35.68 14.16
C LYS A 75 65.98 -34.48 14.97
N PRO A 76 66.16 -33.23 14.44
CA PRO A 76 65.55 -32.06 15.13
C PRO A 76 64.08 -32.17 15.24
N VAL A 77 63.54 -31.95 16.45
CA VAL A 77 62.08 -31.90 16.72
C VAL A 77 61.49 -30.77 15.90
N LEU A 78 60.54 -31.09 15.04
CA LEU A 78 59.79 -30.07 14.30
C LEU A 78 58.93 -29.26 15.24
N THR A 79 59.00 -27.93 15.13
CA THR A 79 58.17 -27.01 15.91
C THR A 79 57.67 -25.87 15.04
N GLY A 80 56.54 -25.26 15.41
CA GLY A 80 55.94 -24.16 14.68
C GLY A 80 55.25 -24.57 13.38
N TRP A 81 55.04 -23.61 12.50
CA TRP A 81 54.36 -23.78 11.22
C TRP A 81 55.17 -24.64 10.26
N GLN A 82 54.51 -25.62 9.65
CA GLN A 82 55.10 -26.50 8.63
C GLN A 82 54.14 -26.63 7.45
N GLU A 83 54.65 -26.62 6.25
CA GLU A 83 53.91 -26.88 5.02
C GLU A 83 54.40 -28.18 4.39
N ARG A 84 53.45 -29.09 4.09
CA ARG A 84 53.73 -30.37 3.42
C ARG A 84 52.62 -30.70 2.44
N ASP A 85 52.92 -31.02 1.20
CA ASP A 85 51.99 -31.38 0.14
C ASP A 85 50.85 -30.37 -0.04
N GLY A 86 51.19 -29.07 0.05
CA GLY A 86 50.20 -27.98 -0.05
C GLY A 86 49.25 -27.86 1.15
N LYS A 87 49.54 -28.54 2.26
CA LYS A 87 48.78 -28.48 3.53
C LYS A 87 49.63 -27.85 4.62
N THR A 88 48.99 -27.06 5.48
CA THR A 88 49.59 -26.36 6.59
C THR A 88 49.36 -27.11 7.89
N TYR A 89 50.36 -27.26 8.71
CA TYR A 89 50.39 -27.94 10.02
C TYR A 89 51.08 -27.02 11.05
N PHE A 90 50.76 -27.26 12.32
CA PHE A 90 51.49 -26.60 13.42
C PHE A 90 51.95 -27.66 14.43
N TYR A 91 53.26 -27.61 14.76
CA TYR A 91 53.85 -28.48 15.76
C TYR A 91 54.14 -27.71 17.03
N LEU A 92 53.69 -28.25 18.16
CA LEU A 92 53.95 -27.69 19.47
C LEU A 92 55.43 -27.81 19.85
N THR A 93 55.86 -27.11 20.91
CA THR A 93 57.29 -27.12 21.38
C THR A 93 57.77 -28.49 21.79
N ASN A 94 56.90 -29.42 22.11
CA ASN A 94 57.21 -30.81 22.39
C ASN A 94 57.23 -31.70 21.14
N GLY A 95 57.10 -31.14 19.95
CA GLY A 95 57.04 -31.89 18.70
C GLY A 95 55.71 -32.54 18.36
N ALA A 96 54.71 -32.42 19.21
CA ALA A 96 53.36 -32.95 18.94
C ALA A 96 52.64 -32.08 17.90
N MET A 97 51.97 -32.74 16.97
CA MET A 97 51.15 -32.08 15.97
C MET A 97 49.87 -31.51 16.61
N ALA A 98 49.54 -30.25 16.35
CA ALA A 98 48.32 -29.59 16.85
C ALA A 98 47.07 -30.19 16.20
N THR A 99 46.01 -30.38 17.02
CA THR A 99 44.64 -30.72 16.58
C THR A 99 43.64 -29.92 17.39
N GLY A 100 42.45 -29.65 16.83
CA GLY A 100 41.46 -28.80 17.48
C GLY A 100 41.83 -27.32 17.47
N TRP A 101 41.25 -26.54 18.38
CA TRP A 101 41.49 -25.12 18.52
C TRP A 101 42.88 -24.83 19.08
N LEU A 102 43.60 -23.90 18.47
CA LEU A 102 44.93 -23.43 18.92
C LEU A 102 45.04 -21.92 18.73
N GLU A 103 45.56 -21.24 19.74
CA GLU A 103 45.93 -19.84 19.66
C GLU A 103 47.42 -19.70 19.41
N VAL A 104 47.78 -18.97 18.35
CA VAL A 104 49.18 -18.69 18.01
C VAL A 104 49.32 -17.18 17.76
N ALA A 105 50.14 -16.51 18.54
CA ALA A 105 50.39 -15.08 18.45
C ALA A 105 49.09 -14.23 18.47
N GLY A 106 48.15 -14.57 19.38
CA GLY A 106 46.87 -13.87 19.55
C GLY A 106 45.86 -14.12 18.43
N LYS A 107 46.12 -15.06 17.54
CA LYS A 107 45.21 -15.49 16.47
C LYS A 107 44.74 -16.91 16.69
N ARG A 108 43.44 -17.18 16.50
CA ARG A 108 42.86 -18.50 16.69
C ARG A 108 42.79 -19.27 15.37
N TYR A 109 43.20 -20.53 15.42
CA TYR A 109 43.24 -21.49 14.31
C TYR A 109 42.49 -22.75 14.73
N TYR A 110 42.07 -23.53 13.76
CA TYR A 110 41.54 -24.88 14.01
C TYR A 110 42.30 -25.88 13.12
N PHE A 111 42.70 -26.99 13.75
CA PHE A 111 43.39 -28.09 13.07
C PHE A 111 42.49 -29.34 13.07
N ASN A 112 42.37 -29.97 11.93
CA ASN A 112 41.65 -31.21 11.79
C ASN A 112 42.33 -32.34 12.59
N VAL A 113 41.66 -33.51 12.74
CA VAL A 113 42.20 -34.66 13.47
C VAL A 113 43.48 -35.21 12.80
N ASP A 114 43.67 -34.98 11.51
CA ASP A 114 44.88 -35.31 10.77
C ASP A 114 45.99 -34.23 10.87
N GLY A 115 45.76 -33.21 11.69
CA GLY A 115 46.68 -32.08 11.92
C GLY A 115 46.65 -31.01 10.85
N THR A 116 45.86 -31.13 9.81
CA THR A 116 45.79 -30.10 8.75
C THR A 116 45.03 -28.87 9.24
N MET A 117 45.59 -27.68 8.92
CA MET A 117 44.91 -26.41 9.22
C MET A 117 43.59 -26.33 8.48
N ARG A 118 42.51 -26.00 9.19
CA ARG A 118 41.17 -25.80 8.62
C ARG A 118 41.04 -24.41 8.04
N THR A 119 40.36 -24.30 6.88
CA THR A 119 39.95 -23.05 6.25
C THR A 119 38.46 -23.16 5.83
N GLY A 120 37.79 -22.03 5.59
CA GLY A 120 36.43 -21.98 5.17
C GLY A 120 35.44 -22.23 6.31
N TRP A 121 34.22 -22.55 5.94
CA TRP A 121 33.10 -22.80 6.88
C TRP A 121 33.32 -24.08 7.71
N MET A 122 33.02 -23.98 8.99
CA MET A 122 33.10 -25.09 9.92
C MET A 122 31.82 -25.10 10.82
N ALA A 123 31.04 -26.16 10.74
CA ALA A 123 29.92 -26.41 11.65
C ALA A 123 30.38 -27.22 12.87
N LYS A 124 29.97 -26.80 14.05
CA LYS A 124 30.16 -27.46 15.34
C LYS A 124 28.81 -27.54 16.06
N THR A 125 28.77 -28.26 17.16
CA THR A 125 27.55 -28.38 18.01
C THR A 125 27.08 -27.01 18.51
N GLU A 126 28.01 -26.12 18.81
CA GLU A 126 27.78 -24.76 19.29
C GLU A 126 27.36 -23.75 18.20
N GLY A 127 27.58 -24.06 16.91
CA GLY A 127 27.19 -23.22 15.76
C GLY A 127 28.18 -23.21 14.61
N LEU A 128 28.10 -22.17 13.79
CA LEU A 128 28.91 -21.98 12.58
C LEU A 128 30.10 -21.05 12.86
N TYR A 129 31.26 -21.42 12.31
CA TYR A 129 32.47 -20.65 12.34
C TYR A 129 33.01 -20.45 10.90
N TYR A 130 33.81 -19.43 10.69
CA TYR A 130 34.51 -19.24 9.44
C TYR A 130 35.97 -18.96 9.70
N LEU A 131 36.84 -19.77 9.07
CA LEU A 131 38.30 -19.57 9.05
C LEU A 131 38.70 -19.07 7.67
N GLY A 132 39.42 -17.96 7.62
CA GLY A 132 39.89 -17.41 6.36
C GLY A 132 40.84 -18.38 5.62
N GLU A 133 41.22 -18.00 4.41
CA GLU A 133 42.22 -18.75 3.65
C GLU A 133 43.58 -18.84 4.40
N ASP A 134 43.83 -17.86 5.26
CA ASP A 134 44.98 -17.81 6.18
C ASP A 134 44.81 -18.67 7.43
N GLY A 135 43.69 -19.41 7.55
CA GLY A 135 43.35 -20.26 8.68
C GLY A 135 42.87 -19.50 9.93
N ILE A 136 42.88 -18.17 9.92
CA ILE A 136 42.48 -17.36 11.08
C ILE A 136 40.97 -17.35 11.25
N LEU A 137 40.52 -17.60 12.48
CA LEU A 137 39.13 -17.47 12.85
C LEU A 137 38.61 -16.03 12.64
N ARG A 138 37.53 -15.86 11.91
CA ARG A 138 36.90 -14.56 11.67
C ARG A 138 35.96 -14.19 12.81
N THR A 139 35.96 -12.90 13.18
CA THR A 139 35.09 -12.26 14.17
C THR A 139 34.53 -10.97 13.60
N GLY A 140 33.46 -10.43 14.20
CA GLY A 140 32.81 -9.20 13.73
C GLY A 140 32.22 -9.33 12.33
N TRP A 141 32.02 -8.20 11.66
CA TRP A 141 31.45 -8.16 10.32
C TRP A 141 32.44 -8.67 9.27
N GLN A 142 31.96 -9.56 8.41
CA GLN A 142 32.72 -10.15 7.30
C GLN A 142 31.86 -10.18 6.04
N GLU A 143 32.49 -9.99 4.89
CA GLU A 143 31.90 -10.26 3.59
C GLU A 143 32.50 -11.53 3.02
N ILE A 144 31.67 -12.53 2.77
CA ILE A 144 32.13 -13.85 2.29
C ILE A 144 31.21 -14.24 1.13
N GLY A 145 31.78 -14.33 -0.07
CA GLY A 145 31.02 -14.70 -1.28
C GLY A 145 29.83 -13.81 -1.56
N GLN A 146 29.99 -12.48 -1.54
CA GLN A 146 28.96 -11.46 -1.79
C GLN A 146 27.81 -11.39 -0.75
N LYS A 147 27.95 -12.10 0.38
CA LYS A 147 27.00 -12.04 1.48
C LYS A 147 27.70 -11.45 2.71
N LYS A 148 26.95 -10.70 3.51
CA LYS A 148 27.43 -10.16 4.78
C LYS A 148 27.11 -11.14 5.91
N TYR A 149 28.04 -11.29 6.85
CA TYR A 149 27.95 -12.11 8.04
C TYR A 149 28.43 -11.32 9.24
N CYS A 150 27.96 -11.66 10.41
CA CYS A 150 28.49 -11.09 11.64
C CYS A 150 28.80 -12.25 12.61
N PHE A 151 30.01 -12.22 13.17
CA PHE A 151 30.49 -13.22 14.12
C PHE A 151 30.71 -12.59 15.49
N THR A 152 30.39 -13.32 16.53
CA THR A 152 30.73 -12.91 17.89
C THR A 152 32.27 -12.84 18.09
N ASP A 153 32.71 -12.27 19.21
CA ASP A 153 34.14 -12.26 19.58
C ASP A 153 34.73 -13.67 19.70
N ASN A 154 33.92 -14.67 19.94
CA ASN A 154 34.30 -16.07 19.95
C ASN A 154 34.27 -16.75 18.57
N GLY A 155 33.91 -15.99 17.53
CA GLY A 155 33.85 -16.44 16.14
C GLY A 155 32.61 -17.21 15.74
N LEU A 156 31.55 -17.24 16.58
CA LEU A 156 30.26 -17.83 16.21
C LEU A 156 29.48 -16.91 15.31
N ALA A 157 29.01 -17.40 14.17
CA ALA A 157 28.12 -16.65 13.29
C ALA A 157 26.80 -16.33 14.02
N LEU A 158 26.32 -15.10 13.89
CA LEU A 158 25.00 -14.72 14.33
C LEU A 158 23.95 -15.39 13.44
N ILE A 159 22.87 -15.89 14.07
CA ILE A 159 21.74 -16.55 13.41
C ILE A 159 20.45 -16.04 14.06
N GLY A 160 19.38 -15.89 13.27
CA GLY A 160 18.08 -15.42 13.75
C GLY A 160 18.06 -13.92 14.06
N TRP A 161 17.15 -13.50 14.92
CA TRP A 161 16.95 -12.10 15.27
C TRP A 161 18.06 -11.55 16.14
N GLN A 162 18.51 -10.34 15.77
CA GLN A 162 19.41 -9.52 16.58
C GLN A 162 18.76 -8.15 16.79
N VAL A 163 18.82 -7.65 18.01
CA VAL A 163 18.27 -6.34 18.40
C VAL A 163 19.40 -5.43 18.80
N GLU A 164 19.51 -4.29 18.17
CA GLU A 164 20.51 -3.26 18.47
C GLU A 164 20.10 -2.48 19.73
N GLU A 165 21.04 -1.76 20.33
CA GLU A 165 20.79 -0.92 21.52
C GLU A 165 19.69 0.13 21.31
N ASN A 166 19.53 0.63 20.08
CA ASN A 166 18.50 1.58 19.68
C ASN A 166 17.13 0.92 19.35
N GLY A 167 17.01 -0.41 19.52
CA GLY A 167 15.83 -1.20 19.21
C GLY A 167 15.68 -1.62 17.75
N ALA A 168 16.58 -1.20 16.85
CA ALA A 168 16.57 -1.66 15.46
C ALA A 168 16.84 -3.17 15.39
N LYS A 169 16.19 -3.85 14.45
CA LYS A 169 16.26 -5.31 14.34
C LYS A 169 16.91 -5.73 13.05
N ARG A 170 17.77 -6.77 13.13
CA ARG A 170 18.31 -7.50 12.00
C ARG A 170 17.93 -8.97 12.10
N TYR A 171 17.94 -9.65 10.96
CA TYR A 171 17.74 -11.08 10.90
C TYR A 171 18.88 -11.74 10.12
N PHE A 172 19.42 -12.82 10.65
CA PHE A 172 20.42 -13.64 9.99
C PHE A 172 19.81 -14.99 9.64
N HIS A 173 19.98 -15.40 8.40
CA HIS A 173 19.51 -16.69 7.91
C HIS A 173 20.18 -17.86 8.67
N PRO A 174 19.63 -19.09 8.58
CA PRO A 174 20.26 -20.26 9.19
C PRO A 174 21.69 -20.56 8.70
N ASP A 175 22.07 -20.04 7.52
CA ASP A 175 23.45 -20.10 6.99
C ASP A 175 24.35 -18.99 7.56
N GLY A 176 23.86 -18.16 8.46
CA GLY A 176 24.55 -17.01 9.07
C GLY A 176 24.56 -15.75 8.20
N SER A 177 24.02 -15.76 6.99
CA SER A 177 24.00 -14.57 6.13
C SER A 177 22.97 -13.54 6.59
N LEU A 178 23.31 -12.25 6.49
CA LEU A 178 22.44 -11.14 6.79
C LEU A 178 21.23 -11.11 5.83
N ALA A 179 20.04 -10.97 6.35
CA ALA A 179 18.82 -10.76 5.58
C ALA A 179 18.80 -9.36 4.96
N VAL A 180 18.51 -9.29 3.66
CA VAL A 180 18.37 -8.04 2.89
C VAL A 180 17.24 -8.22 1.88
N GLY A 181 16.43 -7.17 1.65
CA GLY A 181 15.27 -7.23 0.78
C GLY A 181 14.10 -8.00 1.41
N TRP A 182 13.27 -8.62 0.57
CA TRP A 182 12.15 -9.42 1.04
C TRP A 182 12.59 -10.77 1.59
N VAL A 183 12.25 -11.05 2.83
CA VAL A 183 12.63 -12.30 3.53
C VAL A 183 11.42 -12.87 4.27
N ILE A 184 11.29 -14.18 4.30
CA ILE A 184 10.38 -14.88 5.20
C ILE A 184 11.15 -15.19 6.48
N ALA A 185 10.81 -14.48 7.56
CA ALA A 185 11.34 -14.71 8.89
C ALA A 185 10.19 -15.10 9.83
N ASP A 186 10.32 -16.21 10.53
CA ASP A 186 9.28 -16.79 11.41
C ASP A 186 7.92 -16.94 10.69
N GLY A 187 7.93 -17.41 9.44
CA GLY A 187 6.74 -17.66 8.64
C GLY A 187 6.04 -16.41 8.10
N SER A 188 6.56 -15.22 8.36
CA SER A 188 5.98 -13.95 7.91
C SER A 188 6.92 -13.23 6.96
N ARG A 189 6.35 -12.58 5.95
CA ARG A 189 7.10 -11.79 4.97
C ARG A 189 7.45 -10.42 5.54
N ARG A 190 8.75 -10.09 5.54
CA ARG A 190 9.31 -8.82 6.04
C ARG A 190 10.29 -8.25 5.03
N TYR A 191 10.54 -6.96 5.13
CA TYR A 191 11.51 -6.27 4.29
C TYR A 191 12.65 -5.70 5.13
N PHE A 192 13.88 -5.93 4.65
CA PHE A 192 15.12 -5.43 5.25
C PHE A 192 15.83 -4.53 4.25
N ASP A 193 16.34 -3.40 4.71
CA ASP A 193 17.13 -2.51 3.85
C ASP A 193 18.50 -3.11 3.47
N THR A 194 19.28 -2.37 2.71
CA THR A 194 20.62 -2.80 2.26
C THR A 194 21.63 -2.97 3.39
N GLU A 195 21.34 -2.39 4.55
CA GLU A 195 22.13 -2.51 5.77
C GLU A 195 21.63 -3.66 6.67
N GLY A 196 20.56 -4.32 6.27
CA GLY A 196 19.91 -5.44 6.95
C GLY A 196 18.99 -5.03 8.08
N PHE A 197 18.58 -3.77 8.19
CA PHE A 197 17.61 -3.36 9.19
C PHE A 197 16.17 -3.64 8.74
N MET A 198 15.40 -4.26 9.62
CA MET A 198 13.98 -4.51 9.41
C MET A 198 13.24 -3.19 9.25
N GLN A 199 12.46 -3.07 8.19
CA GLN A 199 11.64 -1.91 7.91
C GLN A 199 10.24 -2.04 8.50
N THR A 200 9.60 -0.90 8.79
CA THR A 200 8.22 -0.76 9.29
C THR A 200 7.54 0.42 8.62
N GLY A 201 6.21 0.48 8.65
CA GLY A 201 5.45 1.54 8.00
C GLY A 201 5.46 1.41 6.47
N TRP A 202 5.29 2.54 5.79
CA TRP A 202 5.31 2.58 4.33
C TRP A 202 6.72 2.42 3.77
N VAL A 203 6.87 1.49 2.83
CA VAL A 203 8.11 1.27 2.08
C VAL A 203 7.83 1.24 0.59
N GLU A 204 8.79 1.73 -0.20
CA GLU A 204 8.74 1.63 -1.65
C GLU A 204 9.84 0.69 -2.13
N VAL A 205 9.44 -0.33 -2.88
CA VAL A 205 10.35 -1.33 -3.45
C VAL A 205 10.02 -1.49 -4.93
N GLU A 206 10.98 -1.23 -5.79
CA GLU A 206 10.83 -1.32 -7.26
C GLU A 206 9.63 -0.53 -7.81
N GLY A 207 9.40 0.68 -7.26
CA GLY A 207 8.30 1.57 -7.66
C GLY A 207 6.91 1.10 -7.23
N ARG A 208 6.83 0.15 -6.29
CA ARG A 208 5.60 -0.35 -5.68
C ARG A 208 5.61 -0.06 -4.17
N ARG A 209 4.48 0.39 -3.64
CA ARG A 209 4.35 0.72 -2.21
C ARG A 209 3.74 -0.45 -1.44
N TYR A 210 4.31 -0.68 -0.27
CA TYR A 210 3.89 -1.70 0.69
C TYR A 210 3.75 -1.06 2.07
N TYR A 211 2.96 -1.67 2.94
CA TYR A 211 2.89 -1.31 4.34
C TYR A 211 3.35 -2.46 5.21
N LEU A 212 4.24 -2.17 6.16
CA LEU A 212 4.78 -3.12 7.12
C LEU A 212 4.31 -2.71 8.51
N GLY A 213 3.76 -3.65 9.26
CA GLY A 213 3.35 -3.42 10.64
C GLY A 213 4.53 -3.01 11.55
N GLU A 214 4.27 -2.65 12.79
CA GLU A 214 5.31 -2.34 13.78
C GLU A 214 6.22 -3.55 14.08
N ASP A 215 5.72 -4.75 13.84
CA ASP A 215 6.47 -6.01 13.91
C ASP A 215 7.23 -6.33 12.62
N GLY A 216 7.17 -5.45 11.62
CA GLY A 216 7.77 -5.59 10.30
C GLY A 216 7.03 -6.51 9.34
N VAL A 217 5.91 -7.11 9.74
CA VAL A 217 5.15 -8.03 8.89
C VAL A 217 4.43 -7.26 7.78
N MET A 218 4.54 -7.76 6.55
CA MET A 218 3.85 -7.20 5.40
C MET A 218 2.34 -7.26 5.58
N TYR A 219 1.69 -6.10 5.47
CA TYR A 219 0.25 -5.95 5.64
C TYR A 219 -0.50 -6.28 4.35
N THR A 220 -1.71 -6.82 4.48
CA THR A 220 -2.65 -7.06 3.37
C THR A 220 -4.07 -6.74 3.81
N GLY A 221 -4.94 -6.36 2.87
CA GLY A 221 -6.31 -5.96 3.16
C GLY A 221 -6.45 -4.47 3.42
N TRP A 222 -7.57 -4.06 4.02
CA TRP A 222 -7.90 -2.67 4.30
C TRP A 222 -7.03 -2.08 5.41
N LEU A 223 -6.44 -0.92 5.16
CA LEU A 223 -5.61 -0.17 6.10
C LEU A 223 -6.17 1.23 6.26
N GLN A 224 -6.65 1.54 7.47
CA GLN A 224 -6.96 2.91 7.87
C GLN A 224 -5.71 3.54 8.49
N GLN A 225 -5.26 4.65 7.92
CA GLN A 225 -4.18 5.43 8.51
C GLN A 225 -4.53 6.92 8.47
N ASP A 226 -4.55 7.54 9.62
CA ASP A 226 -5.11 8.88 9.80
C ASP A 226 -6.55 8.94 9.26
N GLU A 227 -6.87 9.87 8.39
CA GLU A 227 -8.20 10.01 7.77
C GLU A 227 -8.31 9.31 6.41
N ARG A 228 -7.26 8.57 5.99
CA ARG A 228 -7.17 7.94 4.67
C ARG A 228 -7.37 6.42 4.76
N LEU A 229 -8.04 5.88 3.77
CA LEU A 229 -8.31 4.45 3.66
C LEU A 229 -7.59 3.87 2.44
N TYR A 230 -6.75 2.87 2.69
CA TYR A 230 -5.94 2.17 1.69
C TYR A 230 -6.34 0.70 1.58
N TYR A 231 -5.95 0.06 0.51
CA TYR A 231 -6.04 -1.39 0.38
C TYR A 231 -4.71 -1.98 -0.09
N LEU A 232 -4.17 -2.94 0.67
CA LEU A 232 -2.99 -3.70 0.29
C LEU A 232 -3.47 -5.03 -0.28
N ARG A 233 -3.13 -5.32 -1.54
CA ARG A 233 -3.51 -6.55 -2.24
C ARG A 233 -2.91 -7.78 -1.53
N SER A 234 -3.28 -8.99 -1.94
CA SER A 234 -2.74 -10.23 -1.37
C SER A 234 -1.23 -10.40 -1.53
N ASP A 235 -0.63 -9.73 -2.51
CA ASP A 235 0.82 -9.64 -2.71
C ASP A 235 1.49 -8.53 -1.88
N GLY A 236 0.70 -7.77 -1.11
CA GLY A 236 1.12 -6.64 -0.27
C GLY A 236 1.22 -5.31 -1.00
N ILE A 237 1.01 -5.26 -2.32
CA ILE A 237 1.11 -4.03 -3.10
C ILE A 237 -0.10 -3.13 -2.83
N MET A 238 0.14 -1.85 -2.57
CA MET A 238 -0.91 -0.85 -2.41
C MET A 238 -1.75 -0.72 -3.68
N ALA A 239 -3.07 -0.80 -3.53
CA ALA A 239 -4.03 -0.68 -4.63
C ALA A 239 -4.01 0.74 -5.22
N ARG A 240 -4.14 0.83 -6.56
CA ARG A 240 -4.32 2.05 -7.35
C ARG A 240 -5.27 1.75 -8.51
N GLY A 241 -6.03 2.75 -8.97
CA GLY A 241 -7.03 2.54 -10.01
C GLY A 241 -8.20 1.69 -9.52
N CYS A 242 -8.77 0.86 -10.38
CA CYS A 242 -9.88 -0.03 -10.06
C CYS A 242 -9.39 -1.40 -9.62
N VAL A 243 -9.79 -1.83 -8.43
CA VAL A 243 -9.53 -3.17 -7.89
C VAL A 243 -10.83 -3.82 -7.48
N GLU A 244 -11.05 -5.07 -7.87
CA GLU A 244 -12.21 -5.85 -7.42
C GLU A 244 -11.89 -6.49 -6.07
N ILE A 245 -12.71 -6.15 -5.06
CA ILE A 245 -12.58 -6.64 -3.69
C ILE A 245 -13.93 -7.26 -3.30
N ASP A 246 -13.92 -8.54 -3.01
CA ASP A 246 -15.13 -9.32 -2.67
C ASP A 246 -16.27 -9.16 -3.70
N GLY A 247 -15.94 -9.06 -5.00
CA GLY A 247 -16.88 -8.88 -6.10
C GLY A 247 -17.37 -7.43 -6.29
N VAL A 248 -16.82 -6.47 -5.54
CA VAL A 248 -17.16 -5.05 -5.65
C VAL A 248 -15.99 -4.28 -6.25
N LYS A 249 -16.26 -3.41 -7.24
CA LYS A 249 -15.26 -2.49 -7.78
C LYS A 249 -14.97 -1.38 -6.78
N CYS A 250 -13.73 -1.29 -6.34
CA CYS A 250 -13.23 -0.24 -5.48
C CYS A 250 -12.20 0.60 -6.23
N TYR A 251 -12.19 1.89 -6.02
CA TYR A 251 -11.35 2.83 -6.75
C TYR A 251 -10.36 3.51 -5.82
N PHE A 252 -9.13 3.65 -6.28
CA PHE A 252 -8.03 4.23 -5.51
C PHE A 252 -7.26 5.24 -6.36
N THR A 253 -6.85 6.34 -5.74
CA THR A 253 -6.05 7.40 -6.38
C THR A 253 -4.62 6.93 -6.70
N SER A 254 -3.82 7.80 -7.30
CA SER A 254 -2.37 7.58 -7.53
C SER A 254 -1.61 7.36 -6.23
N THR A 255 -2.06 7.99 -5.14
CA THR A 255 -1.49 7.88 -3.80
C THR A 255 -2.05 6.69 -3.00
N GLY A 256 -3.04 5.97 -3.56
CA GLY A 256 -3.67 4.79 -2.97
C GLY A 256 -4.86 5.09 -2.07
N ASP A 257 -5.32 6.34 -2.02
CA ASP A 257 -6.49 6.72 -1.23
C ASP A 257 -7.77 6.16 -1.86
N TYR A 258 -8.61 5.50 -1.06
CA TYR A 258 -9.91 5.03 -1.51
C TYR A 258 -10.82 6.20 -1.87
N ILE A 259 -11.46 6.13 -3.03
CA ILE A 259 -12.42 7.13 -3.50
C ILE A 259 -13.75 6.48 -3.87
N LEU A 260 -14.85 7.08 -3.41
CA LEU A 260 -16.19 6.70 -3.82
C LEU A 260 -16.50 7.29 -5.20
N LEU A 261 -16.66 6.42 -6.19
CA LEU A 261 -17.12 6.80 -7.53
C LEU A 261 -18.61 6.45 -7.66
N ALA A 262 -19.46 7.48 -7.78
CA ALA A 262 -20.88 7.31 -8.07
C ALA A 262 -21.16 7.83 -9.50
N ASN A 263 -21.63 6.96 -10.39
CA ASN A 263 -21.99 7.28 -11.76
C ASN A 263 -22.94 6.18 -12.31
N PRO A 264 -23.44 6.22 -13.54
CA PRO A 264 -24.38 5.23 -14.06
C PRO A 264 -23.94 3.77 -13.96
N TRP A 265 -22.65 3.50 -13.79
CA TRP A 265 -22.08 2.14 -13.74
C TRP A 265 -21.61 1.74 -12.34
N ASN A 266 -21.57 2.68 -11.41
CA ASN A 266 -21.08 2.47 -10.04
C ASN A 266 -22.10 3.02 -9.05
N PHE A 267 -22.78 2.11 -8.34
CA PHE A 267 -23.76 2.46 -7.33
C PHE A 267 -23.06 2.78 -6.00
N ILE A 268 -23.67 3.71 -5.28
CA ILE A 268 -23.30 4.02 -3.90
C ILE A 268 -23.52 2.76 -3.06
N PRO A 269 -22.53 2.37 -2.21
CA PRO A 269 -22.68 1.19 -1.35
C PRO A 269 -23.93 1.25 -0.47
N GLU A 270 -24.60 0.11 -0.31
CA GLU A 270 -25.76 0.00 0.57
C GLU A 270 -25.39 0.38 2.01
N GLY A 271 -26.23 1.18 2.64
CA GLY A 271 -26.00 1.66 4.01
C GLY A 271 -24.93 2.76 4.11
N TYR A 272 -24.50 3.35 2.99
CA TYR A 272 -23.68 4.56 3.03
C TYR A 272 -24.45 5.70 3.71
N ASP A 273 -23.87 6.27 4.76
CA ASP A 273 -24.49 7.34 5.57
C ASP A 273 -23.39 8.37 5.90
N PRO A 274 -23.29 9.47 5.13
CA PRO A 274 -22.27 10.47 5.33
C PRO A 274 -22.55 11.30 6.59
N LYS A 275 -21.50 11.66 7.31
CA LYS A 275 -21.61 12.66 8.38
C LYS A 275 -21.82 14.04 7.75
N LEU A 276 -22.97 14.64 7.99
CA LEU A 276 -23.40 15.87 7.31
C LEU A 276 -23.24 17.10 8.21
N VAL A 277 -22.87 18.22 7.58
CA VAL A 277 -22.78 19.55 8.18
C VAL A 277 -23.65 20.54 7.39
N LYS A 278 -24.44 21.33 8.10
CA LYS A 278 -25.29 22.35 7.49
C LYS A 278 -24.45 23.48 6.87
N ILE A 279 -24.70 23.79 5.59
CA ILE A 279 -24.11 24.94 4.92
C ILE A 279 -24.73 26.22 5.50
N SER A 280 -23.92 27.25 5.71
CA SER A 280 -24.38 28.57 6.18
C SER A 280 -25.48 29.14 5.28
N ASP A 281 -26.56 29.64 5.86
CA ASP A 281 -27.67 30.26 5.15
C ASP A 281 -27.24 31.47 4.30
N LYS A 282 -26.06 32.02 4.56
CA LYS A 282 -25.43 33.06 3.73
C LYS A 282 -25.15 32.57 2.30
N TYR A 283 -24.83 31.30 2.12
CA TYR A 283 -24.45 30.73 0.82
C TYR A 283 -25.46 29.71 0.29
N CYS A 284 -26.38 29.23 1.13
CA CYS A 284 -27.42 28.25 0.76
C CYS A 284 -28.76 28.70 1.32
N PHE A 285 -29.53 29.49 0.53
CA PHE A 285 -30.77 30.13 1.00
C PHE A 285 -31.93 29.16 1.31
N TYR A 286 -31.92 27.98 0.72
CA TYR A 286 -32.98 26.97 0.91
C TYR A 286 -32.63 25.91 1.94
N GLY A 287 -31.47 26.09 2.60
CA GLY A 287 -30.89 25.07 3.47
C GLY A 287 -30.26 23.93 2.66
N GLY A 288 -29.16 23.42 3.11
CA GLY A 288 -28.45 22.29 2.48
C GLY A 288 -27.36 21.80 3.41
N GLU A 289 -26.97 20.58 3.20
CA GLU A 289 -25.93 19.92 3.97
C GLU A 289 -24.89 19.33 3.03
N VAL A 290 -23.64 19.21 3.48
CA VAL A 290 -22.56 18.51 2.78
C VAL A 290 -21.86 17.58 3.75
N ALA A 291 -21.07 16.65 3.24
CA ALA A 291 -20.21 15.81 4.06
C ALA A 291 -19.22 16.68 4.85
N GLU A 292 -18.99 16.32 6.10
CA GLU A 292 -18.10 17.08 7.01
C GLU A 292 -16.70 17.30 6.39
N GLU A 293 -16.19 16.29 5.71
CA GLU A 293 -14.85 16.32 5.09
C GLU A 293 -14.66 17.40 4.02
N CYS A 294 -15.73 17.86 3.36
CA CYS A 294 -15.63 18.91 2.32
C CYS A 294 -16.10 20.30 2.79
N TYR A 295 -16.66 20.41 4.00
CA TYR A 295 -17.34 21.63 4.45
C TYR A 295 -16.41 22.84 4.54
N GLU A 296 -15.27 22.72 5.21
CA GLU A 296 -14.35 23.83 5.40
C GLU A 296 -13.74 24.32 4.07
N ASP A 297 -13.42 23.40 3.18
CA ASP A 297 -12.89 23.72 1.86
C ASP A 297 -13.96 24.38 0.98
N LEU A 298 -15.21 23.89 1.04
CA LEU A 298 -16.35 24.54 0.37
C LEU A 298 -16.53 25.98 0.87
N LEU A 299 -16.55 26.15 2.19
CA LEU A 299 -16.73 27.46 2.81
C LEU A 299 -15.63 28.43 2.40
N LYS A 300 -14.38 27.96 2.37
CA LYS A 300 -13.23 28.74 1.95
C LYS A 300 -13.32 29.15 0.46
N MET A 301 -13.71 28.23 -0.42
CA MET A 301 -13.93 28.48 -1.84
C MET A 301 -15.00 29.57 -2.05
N LEU A 302 -16.14 29.47 -1.37
CA LEU A 302 -17.23 30.45 -1.46
C LEU A 302 -16.81 31.84 -0.93
N GLN A 303 -16.04 31.89 0.15
CA GLN A 303 -15.50 33.14 0.72
C GLN A 303 -14.51 33.81 -0.22
N ASP A 304 -13.61 33.03 -0.85
CA ASP A 304 -12.60 33.59 -1.75
C ASP A 304 -13.21 34.05 -3.08
N CYS A 305 -14.18 33.31 -3.59
CA CYS A 305 -15.02 33.76 -4.70
C CYS A 305 -15.69 35.12 -4.38
N GLN A 306 -16.25 35.28 -3.18
CA GLN A 306 -16.88 36.51 -2.75
C GLN A 306 -15.88 37.69 -2.66
N LYS A 307 -14.63 37.46 -2.28
CA LYS A 307 -13.57 38.51 -2.28
C LYS A 307 -13.29 39.06 -3.67
N GLN A 308 -13.58 38.31 -4.74
CA GLN A 308 -13.50 38.78 -6.12
C GLN A 308 -14.73 39.57 -6.59
N CYS A 309 -15.62 39.96 -5.64
CA CYS A 309 -16.90 40.58 -5.91
C CYS A 309 -17.90 39.68 -6.67
N TYR A 310 -17.73 38.35 -6.63
CA TYR A 310 -18.64 37.37 -7.19
C TYR A 310 -19.39 36.66 -6.05
N THR A 311 -20.66 36.37 -6.24
CA THR A 311 -21.46 35.69 -5.20
C THR A 311 -21.96 34.36 -5.76
N ALA A 312 -21.24 33.30 -5.43
CA ALA A 312 -21.70 31.94 -5.67
C ALA A 312 -22.78 31.54 -4.65
N VAL A 313 -23.81 30.89 -5.11
CA VAL A 313 -24.91 30.38 -4.29
C VAL A 313 -25.03 28.87 -4.46
N VAL A 314 -25.11 28.14 -3.36
CA VAL A 314 -25.39 26.71 -3.38
C VAL A 314 -26.90 26.53 -3.54
N VAL A 315 -27.33 25.96 -4.66
CA VAL A 315 -28.76 25.70 -4.96
C VAL A 315 -29.14 24.25 -4.75
N SER A 316 -28.16 23.36 -4.68
CA SER A 316 -28.34 21.94 -4.35
C SER A 316 -27.07 21.40 -3.68
N ALA A 317 -27.24 20.54 -2.69
CA ALA A 317 -26.17 19.89 -1.94
C ALA A 317 -26.53 18.42 -1.69
N TYR A 318 -26.38 17.89 -0.47
CA TYR A 318 -26.79 16.52 -0.17
C TYR A 318 -28.25 16.26 -0.54
N ARG A 319 -28.48 15.10 -1.14
CA ARG A 319 -29.83 14.61 -1.50
C ARG A 319 -30.03 13.21 -0.91
N THR A 320 -31.10 13.01 -0.19
CA THR A 320 -31.51 11.65 0.23
C THR A 320 -31.89 10.81 -0.99
N HIS A 321 -31.82 9.49 -0.84
CA HIS A 321 -32.23 8.55 -1.90
C HIS A 321 -33.66 8.80 -2.35
N GLU A 322 -34.56 9.09 -1.41
CA GLU A 322 -35.97 9.40 -1.71
C GLU A 322 -36.12 10.69 -2.53
N PHE A 323 -35.41 11.76 -2.15
CA PHE A 323 -35.45 13.02 -2.88
C PHE A 323 -34.87 12.86 -4.31
N GLN A 324 -33.76 12.13 -4.46
CA GLN A 324 -33.21 11.81 -5.77
C GLN A 324 -34.18 11.01 -6.63
N THR A 325 -34.90 10.06 -6.03
CA THR A 325 -35.94 9.27 -6.71
C THR A 325 -37.06 10.15 -7.24
N GLN A 326 -37.53 11.10 -6.44
CA GLN A 326 -38.57 12.06 -6.85
C GLN A 326 -38.10 12.95 -8.02
N ASN A 327 -36.85 13.44 -7.97
CA ASN A 327 -36.25 14.24 -9.03
C ASN A 327 -36.13 13.47 -10.34
N TYR A 328 -35.61 12.25 -10.28
CA TYR A 328 -35.48 11.37 -11.44
C TYR A 328 -36.84 11.06 -12.07
N GLN A 329 -37.83 10.66 -11.28
CA GLN A 329 -39.17 10.37 -11.76
C GLN A 329 -39.87 11.62 -12.33
N LYS A 330 -39.60 12.81 -11.79
CA LYS A 330 -40.09 14.07 -12.35
C LYS A 330 -39.50 14.29 -13.74
N LYS A 331 -38.24 14.02 -13.95
CA LYS A 331 -37.56 14.16 -15.25
C LYS A 331 -38.06 13.11 -16.26
N VAL A 332 -38.26 11.88 -15.85
CA VAL A 332 -38.91 10.82 -16.68
C VAL A 332 -40.29 11.24 -17.14
N ARG A 333 -41.12 11.77 -16.20
CA ARG A 333 -42.44 12.27 -16.57
C ARG A 333 -42.41 13.43 -17.56
N TYR A 334 -41.43 14.33 -17.44
CA TYR A 334 -41.21 15.40 -18.40
C TYR A 334 -41.00 14.87 -19.82
N TYR A 335 -40.13 13.91 -20.01
CA TYR A 335 -39.84 13.32 -21.34
C TYR A 335 -41.04 12.53 -21.87
N LYS A 336 -41.79 11.82 -20.99
CA LYS A 336 -43.08 11.17 -21.39
C LYS A 336 -44.09 12.16 -21.90
N ASN A 337 -44.20 13.32 -21.28
CA ASN A 337 -45.13 14.38 -21.72
C ASN A 337 -44.69 14.98 -23.08
N LEU A 338 -43.43 14.86 -23.46
CA LEU A 338 -42.94 15.20 -24.79
C LEU A 338 -43.18 14.12 -25.85
N GLY A 339 -43.78 12.97 -25.46
CA GLY A 339 -44.19 11.90 -26.37
C GLY A 339 -43.20 10.73 -26.45
N TYR A 340 -42.14 10.70 -25.65
CA TYR A 340 -41.19 9.58 -25.58
C TYR A 340 -41.84 8.37 -24.87
N SER A 341 -41.46 7.17 -25.29
CA SER A 341 -41.80 5.94 -24.56
C SER A 341 -41.19 5.93 -23.18
N GLN A 342 -41.65 5.02 -22.29
CA GLN A 342 -41.07 4.89 -20.95
C GLN A 342 -39.54 4.66 -20.98
N ALA A 343 -39.09 3.70 -21.81
CA ALA A 343 -37.66 3.36 -21.91
C ALA A 343 -36.82 4.52 -22.45
N GLU A 344 -37.32 5.21 -23.49
CA GLU A 344 -36.62 6.39 -24.04
C GLU A 344 -36.56 7.55 -23.01
N ALA A 345 -37.66 7.77 -22.29
CA ALA A 345 -37.76 8.80 -21.26
C ALA A 345 -36.79 8.53 -20.10
N GLU A 346 -36.63 7.27 -19.69
CA GLU A 346 -35.67 6.87 -18.65
C GLU A 346 -34.23 7.08 -19.10
N VAL A 347 -33.86 6.71 -20.33
CA VAL A 347 -32.53 6.92 -20.91
C VAL A 347 -32.19 8.39 -21.04
N LEU A 348 -33.15 9.23 -21.46
CA LEU A 348 -32.94 10.67 -21.58
C LEU A 348 -32.85 11.33 -20.19
N ALA A 349 -33.72 10.95 -19.27
CA ALA A 349 -33.70 11.49 -17.91
C ALA A 349 -32.39 11.16 -17.18
N ALA A 350 -31.86 9.94 -17.36
CA ALA A 350 -30.64 9.49 -16.69
C ALA A 350 -29.38 10.30 -17.08
N LYS A 351 -29.39 10.98 -18.23
CA LYS A 351 -28.31 11.84 -18.68
C LYS A 351 -28.30 13.22 -18.01
N GLU A 352 -29.45 13.67 -17.50
CA GLU A 352 -29.61 14.98 -16.89
C GLU A 352 -29.82 14.90 -15.36
N VAL A 353 -30.40 13.81 -14.90
CA VAL A 353 -30.66 13.53 -13.48
C VAL A 353 -30.25 12.12 -13.20
N ALA A 354 -29.16 11.95 -12.46
CA ALA A 354 -28.63 10.63 -12.14
C ALA A 354 -29.69 9.69 -11.54
N VAL A 355 -29.64 8.43 -11.93
CA VAL A 355 -30.49 7.37 -11.38
C VAL A 355 -30.29 7.30 -9.86
N PRO A 356 -31.38 7.10 -9.05
CA PRO A 356 -31.21 6.94 -7.61
C PRO A 356 -30.16 5.87 -7.24
N GLY A 357 -29.25 6.20 -6.33
CA GLY A 357 -28.11 5.36 -5.98
C GLY A 357 -26.85 5.58 -6.83
N THR A 358 -26.90 6.46 -7.84
CA THR A 358 -25.73 6.81 -8.68
C THR A 358 -25.42 8.31 -8.69
N SER A 359 -26.12 9.10 -7.88
CA SER A 359 -25.93 10.57 -7.79
C SER A 359 -24.88 10.92 -6.74
N GLU A 360 -23.89 11.70 -7.12
CA GLU A 360 -22.86 12.20 -6.20
C GLU A 360 -23.38 13.11 -5.09
N HIS A 361 -24.55 13.74 -5.29
CA HIS A 361 -25.25 14.46 -4.21
C HIS A 361 -25.64 13.54 -3.05
N GLN A 362 -25.87 12.25 -3.29
CA GLN A 362 -26.15 11.28 -2.22
C GLN A 362 -24.91 10.89 -1.42
N LEU A 363 -23.69 11.24 -1.91
CA LEU A 363 -22.46 11.12 -1.15
C LEU A 363 -22.25 12.28 -0.16
N GLY A 364 -22.97 13.41 -0.36
CA GLY A 364 -22.70 14.66 0.35
C GLY A 364 -21.45 15.40 -0.16
N LEU A 365 -20.82 14.91 -1.24
CA LEU A 365 -19.56 15.43 -1.79
C LEU A 365 -19.75 16.29 -3.04
N ALA A 366 -20.99 16.54 -3.45
CA ALA A 366 -21.29 17.37 -4.63
C ALA A 366 -22.20 18.54 -4.27
N VAL A 367 -21.97 19.67 -4.94
CA VAL A 367 -22.77 20.89 -4.82
C VAL A 367 -23.04 21.46 -6.20
N ASP A 368 -24.27 21.98 -6.39
CA ASP A 368 -24.63 22.81 -7.54
C ASP A 368 -24.51 24.28 -7.15
N LEU A 369 -23.60 25.00 -7.83
CA LEU A 369 -23.27 26.39 -7.59
C LEU A 369 -23.73 27.26 -8.75
N VAL A 370 -24.41 28.37 -8.46
CA VAL A 370 -24.84 29.34 -9.46
C VAL A 370 -24.38 30.75 -9.13
N ASP A 371 -24.33 31.63 -10.14
CA ASP A 371 -24.19 33.07 -9.92
C ASP A 371 -25.49 33.63 -9.33
N ASN A 372 -25.43 34.43 -8.26
CA ASN A 372 -26.61 35.04 -7.63
C ASN A 372 -27.46 35.92 -8.55
N ARG A 373 -26.96 36.24 -9.74
CA ARG A 373 -27.66 37.00 -10.78
C ARG A 373 -28.27 36.12 -11.88
N ASN A 374 -27.92 34.83 -11.91
CA ASN A 374 -28.46 33.84 -12.85
C ASN A 374 -28.71 32.53 -12.07
N TRP A 375 -29.99 32.18 -11.88
CA TRP A 375 -30.41 31.00 -11.13
C TRP A 375 -30.77 29.81 -12.00
N SER A 376 -30.57 29.91 -13.32
CA SER A 376 -30.82 28.82 -14.25
C SER A 376 -29.75 27.72 -14.09
N LEU A 377 -30.17 26.46 -14.09
CA LEU A 377 -29.29 25.31 -14.22
C LEU A 377 -29.24 24.90 -15.70
N ASP A 378 -28.54 25.69 -16.50
CA ASP A 378 -28.30 25.48 -17.94
C ASP A 378 -26.92 26.01 -18.37
N ASP A 379 -26.57 25.84 -19.62
CA ASP A 379 -25.27 26.19 -20.19
C ASP A 379 -24.92 27.67 -20.00
N SER A 380 -25.91 28.59 -19.81
CA SER A 380 -25.67 30.00 -19.57
C SER A 380 -24.87 30.30 -18.30
N GLN A 381 -24.82 29.34 -17.36
CA GLN A 381 -23.97 29.45 -16.18
C GLN A 381 -22.50 29.56 -16.55
N ALA A 382 -22.02 28.86 -17.58
CA ALA A 382 -20.63 28.84 -17.99
C ALA A 382 -20.10 30.25 -18.33
N ASP A 383 -20.97 31.15 -18.76
CA ASP A 383 -20.59 32.52 -19.14
C ASP A 383 -20.56 33.48 -17.96
N THR A 384 -21.10 33.09 -16.81
CA THR A 384 -21.11 33.94 -15.61
C THR A 384 -19.70 34.15 -15.03
N PRO A 385 -19.43 35.30 -14.41
CA PRO A 385 -18.15 35.54 -13.75
C PRO A 385 -17.89 34.55 -12.58
N VAL A 386 -18.93 34.13 -11.90
CA VAL A 386 -18.83 33.12 -10.82
C VAL A 386 -18.29 31.79 -11.37
N GLN A 387 -18.91 31.29 -12.43
CA GLN A 387 -18.50 30.00 -13.00
C GLN A 387 -17.13 30.05 -13.63
N LYS A 388 -16.78 31.14 -14.30
CA LYS A 388 -15.42 31.31 -14.83
C LYS A 388 -14.36 31.24 -13.73
N TRP A 389 -14.59 31.91 -12.62
CA TRP A 389 -13.70 31.86 -11.47
C TRP A 389 -13.68 30.45 -10.84
N LEU A 390 -14.83 29.83 -10.64
CA LEU A 390 -14.91 28.49 -10.05
C LEU A 390 -14.19 27.44 -10.91
N MET A 391 -14.39 27.43 -12.22
CA MET A 391 -13.72 26.51 -13.15
C MET A 391 -12.20 26.70 -13.17
N GLU A 392 -11.71 27.91 -12.90
CA GLU A 392 -10.28 28.19 -12.83
C GLU A 392 -9.67 27.78 -11.48
N HIS A 393 -10.41 27.93 -10.35
CA HIS A 393 -9.86 27.87 -9.01
C HIS A 393 -10.41 26.74 -8.12
N CYS A 394 -11.47 26.04 -8.48
CA CYS A 394 -12.12 25.05 -7.61
C CYS A 394 -11.16 23.94 -7.12
N TRP A 395 -10.19 23.57 -7.94
CA TRP A 395 -9.18 22.57 -7.63
C TRP A 395 -8.31 22.94 -6.40
N GLU A 396 -8.04 24.24 -6.19
CA GLU A 396 -7.29 24.74 -5.02
C GLU A 396 -8.00 24.41 -3.69
N TYR A 397 -9.30 24.14 -3.75
CA TYR A 397 -10.18 23.80 -2.64
C TYR A 397 -10.61 22.31 -2.65
N GLY A 398 -9.98 21.48 -3.48
CA GLY A 398 -10.30 20.08 -3.58
C GLY A 398 -11.56 19.72 -4.38
N PHE A 399 -12.13 20.69 -5.12
CA PHE A 399 -13.28 20.47 -6.00
C PHE A 399 -12.88 20.37 -7.45
N ILE A 400 -13.67 19.64 -8.23
CA ILE A 400 -13.53 19.56 -9.69
C ILE A 400 -14.85 19.96 -10.37
N LEU A 401 -14.78 20.56 -11.57
CA LEU A 401 -15.91 20.60 -12.48
C LEU A 401 -16.17 19.16 -12.93
N ARG A 402 -17.26 18.57 -12.44
CA ARG A 402 -17.45 17.12 -12.53
C ARG A 402 -17.85 16.62 -13.91
N TYR A 403 -18.64 17.40 -14.63
CA TYR A 403 -19.21 17.05 -15.93
C TYR A 403 -18.81 18.08 -16.99
N PRO A 404 -17.55 18.05 -17.45
CA PRO A 404 -17.06 18.97 -18.46
C PRO A 404 -17.75 18.79 -19.81
N LYS A 405 -17.62 19.78 -20.68
CA LYS A 405 -18.18 19.72 -22.01
C LYS A 405 -17.60 18.58 -22.83
N ASP A 406 -18.43 17.93 -23.63
CA ASP A 406 -18.07 16.84 -24.54
C ASP A 406 -17.60 15.52 -23.87
N THR A 407 -17.77 15.36 -22.54
CA THR A 407 -17.36 14.18 -21.77
C THR A 407 -18.52 13.25 -21.34
N THR A 408 -19.73 13.47 -21.85
CA THR A 408 -20.91 12.65 -21.52
C THR A 408 -20.69 11.15 -21.78
N HIS A 409 -19.87 10.80 -22.73
CA HIS A 409 -19.55 9.41 -23.06
C HIS A 409 -18.67 8.72 -21.99
N GLU A 410 -17.95 9.50 -21.17
CA GLU A 410 -17.13 9.04 -20.04
C GLU A 410 -17.91 9.06 -18.74
N THR A 411 -18.61 10.16 -18.47
CA THR A 411 -19.27 10.42 -17.18
C THR A 411 -20.71 9.88 -17.10
N GLY A 412 -21.35 9.72 -18.29
CA GLY A 412 -22.76 9.35 -18.40
C GLY A 412 -23.74 10.52 -18.20
N ILE A 413 -23.26 11.71 -17.79
CA ILE A 413 -24.07 12.92 -17.52
C ILE A 413 -23.70 14.00 -18.56
N ILE A 414 -24.67 14.81 -18.94
CA ILE A 414 -24.45 15.96 -19.85
C ILE A 414 -23.54 16.99 -19.21
N TYR A 415 -23.14 18.01 -20.03
CA TYR A 415 -22.42 19.16 -19.51
C TYR A 415 -23.20 19.89 -18.42
N GLU A 416 -22.59 20.05 -17.24
CA GLU A 416 -23.18 20.75 -16.11
C GLU A 416 -22.17 21.74 -15.51
N PRO A 417 -22.13 23.00 -16.03
CA PRO A 417 -21.19 24.00 -15.54
C PRO A 417 -21.37 24.41 -14.07
N TRP A 418 -22.47 24.01 -13.45
CA TRP A 418 -22.80 24.29 -12.06
C TRP A 418 -22.39 23.19 -11.08
N HIS A 419 -22.09 21.95 -11.55
CA HIS A 419 -21.92 20.80 -10.69
C HIS A 419 -20.44 20.58 -10.32
N TYR A 420 -20.12 20.73 -9.03
CA TYR A 420 -18.78 20.57 -8.49
C TYR A 420 -18.73 19.39 -7.51
N ARG A 421 -17.73 18.50 -7.71
CA ARG A 421 -17.48 17.34 -6.86
C ARG A 421 -16.22 17.55 -6.05
N TYR A 422 -16.29 17.33 -4.74
CA TYR A 422 -15.12 17.25 -3.85
C TYR A 422 -14.41 15.91 -3.99
N VAL A 423 -13.11 15.96 -4.19
CA VAL A 423 -12.22 14.79 -4.34
C VAL A 423 -10.96 14.91 -3.50
N GLY A 424 -10.85 15.98 -2.70
CA GLY A 424 -9.62 16.35 -1.98
C GLY A 424 -8.62 17.11 -2.85
N LYS A 425 -7.75 17.90 -2.21
CA LYS A 425 -6.86 18.84 -2.92
C LYS A 425 -5.83 18.15 -3.81
N GLU A 426 -5.25 17.05 -3.33
CA GLU A 426 -4.22 16.31 -4.07
C GLU A 426 -4.78 15.78 -5.40
N LEU A 427 -5.91 15.06 -5.34
CA LEU A 427 -6.55 14.52 -6.54
C LEU A 427 -7.11 15.63 -7.45
N ALA A 428 -7.69 16.69 -6.88
CA ALA A 428 -8.19 17.82 -7.66
C ALA A 428 -7.07 18.51 -8.46
N GLN A 429 -5.89 18.66 -7.86
CA GLN A 429 -4.69 19.16 -8.55
C GLN A 429 -4.25 18.23 -9.67
N GLU A 430 -4.12 16.93 -9.42
CA GLU A 430 -3.74 15.95 -10.44
C GLU A 430 -4.71 15.97 -11.63
N LEU A 431 -6.02 16.02 -11.36
CA LEU A 431 -7.05 16.10 -12.40
C LEU A 431 -6.98 17.42 -13.20
N LYS A 432 -6.69 18.54 -12.54
CA LYS A 432 -6.45 19.83 -13.20
C LYS A 432 -5.24 19.78 -14.13
N GLU A 433 -4.14 19.18 -13.68
CA GLU A 433 -2.89 19.08 -14.44
C GLU A 433 -3.02 18.14 -15.65
N CYS A 434 -3.71 17.00 -15.50
CA CYS A 434 -3.86 16.04 -16.59
C CYS A 434 -5.07 16.34 -17.52
N GLY A 435 -6.04 17.15 -17.07
CA GLY A 435 -7.22 17.52 -17.86
C GLY A 435 -8.20 16.36 -18.12
N LEU A 436 -8.12 15.27 -17.33
CA LEU A 436 -8.98 14.10 -17.48
C LEU A 436 -10.23 14.23 -16.60
N THR A 437 -11.31 13.52 -16.99
CA THR A 437 -12.42 13.25 -16.09
C THR A 437 -11.99 12.30 -14.98
N LEU A 438 -12.74 12.24 -13.88
CA LEU A 438 -12.47 11.30 -12.79
C LEU A 438 -12.47 9.85 -13.29
N GLU A 439 -13.40 9.49 -14.18
CA GLU A 439 -13.47 8.15 -14.80
C GLU A 439 -12.24 7.85 -15.64
N ALA A 440 -11.87 8.75 -16.56
CA ALA A 440 -10.71 8.56 -17.43
C ALA A 440 -9.41 8.46 -16.64
N TYR A 441 -9.25 9.26 -15.58
CA TYR A 441 -8.11 9.21 -14.70
C TYR A 441 -8.00 7.85 -13.96
N LEU A 442 -9.09 7.36 -13.36
CA LEU A 442 -9.11 6.08 -12.65
C LEU A 442 -8.89 4.89 -13.59
N ASN A 443 -9.42 4.96 -14.81
CA ASN A 443 -9.17 3.96 -15.85
C ASN A 443 -7.69 3.95 -16.27
N LYS A 444 -7.08 5.13 -16.48
CA LYS A 444 -5.65 5.25 -16.78
C LYS A 444 -4.77 4.61 -15.70
N LEU A 445 -5.06 4.87 -14.42
CA LEU A 445 -4.34 4.23 -13.31
C LEU A 445 -4.49 2.70 -13.34
N THR A 446 -5.68 2.21 -13.67
CA THR A 446 -5.96 0.78 -13.78
C THR A 446 -5.14 0.13 -14.89
N GLU A 447 -5.06 0.78 -16.06
CA GLU A 447 -4.25 0.33 -17.19
C GLU A 447 -2.76 0.33 -16.85
N GLU A 448 -2.26 1.38 -16.19
CA GLU A 448 -0.88 1.48 -15.73
C GLU A 448 -0.50 0.36 -14.74
N GLU A 449 -1.40 0.03 -13.80
CA GLU A 449 -1.15 -1.07 -12.86
C GLU A 449 -1.21 -2.45 -13.55
N THR A 450 -2.11 -2.62 -14.50
CA THR A 450 -2.21 -3.86 -15.30
C THR A 450 -0.96 -4.08 -16.15
N ALA A 451 -0.38 -3.01 -16.69
CA ALA A 451 0.83 -3.08 -17.51
C ALA A 451 2.10 -3.41 -16.71
N LYS A 452 2.08 -3.18 -15.39
CA LYS A 452 3.20 -3.50 -14.48
C LYS A 452 3.15 -4.92 -13.92
N GLY A 453 2.00 -5.58 -14.00
CA GLY A 453 1.71 -6.92 -13.45
C GLY A 453 2.16 -8.01 -14.31
#